data_f452d5fe9836e0835a67bc09a25b2c07
#
_entry.id   f452d5fe9836e0835a67bc09a25b2c07
#
_cell.length_a   1.000
_cell.length_b   1.000
_cell.length_c   1.000
_cell.angle_alpha   90.00
_cell.angle_beta   90.00
_cell.angle_gamma   90.00
#
_symmetry.space_group_name_H-M   'P 1'
#
loop_
_entity.id
_entity.type
_entity.pdbx_description
1 polymer ?
#
loop_
_entity_poly.entity_id
_entity_poly.type
_entity_poly.pdbx_seq_one_letter_code
_entity_poly.pdbx_strand_id
1 'polypeptide(L)'
;MQLLVDEVWWCGRGHDGLQSPRVALRCTRDMACRALRATASRVGHSLFQARGMSNAAQVGGLPVQVYQPDGKHRVVVTKHLPGTRWLDVLVSNGCRVEVCTSEKTILDVEDIQKLIGTQCDGVIGQLTENWGTTLFQSLRQAGGKAYSNYAVGYNNVDVAAATANGIPVGNTPGVLTETTAEIAASLTLAAARRIVEADTFMRNGQYKGWLPDLFVGKLLQGKTVGIIGAGRIGTAYAKMMVEGHKMDLVYFNPIPAEQLETYTEAYGKFLESQGEKPVTCRRVDTVEELLEVSDVVSLHCLLDKTTTHLMNAERLNKMKKDAVLVNSSRGPVIDETALVAHLKANPEFRCGLDVFEDEPDMKPGLADCPNAVILPHIASASLWTRGGMATLAASNVAGLLQKYPVYDSQDVLPFVDGPFAQMPKACPSIVNAKDLGM
;
A
#
# COMPACT_ATOMS: atom_id res chain seq x y z
N MET A 1 11.55 23.19 30.95
CA MET A 1 11.41 24.66 31.02
C MET A 1 9.98 24.96 30.59
N GLN A 2 9.22 25.17 31.62
CA GLN A 2 7.77 25.39 31.64
C GLN A 2 7.47 26.85 31.22
N LEU A 3 6.25 27.11 30.80
CA LEU A 3 5.58 28.40 30.50
C LEU A 3 5.43 28.69 28.99
N LEU A 4 4.21 28.47 28.55
CA LEU A 4 3.26 29.38 27.89
C LEU A 4 2.11 28.59 27.26
N VAL A 5 1.17 28.22 28.14
CA VAL A 5 -0.24 27.98 27.80
C VAL A 5 -0.96 28.95 28.73
N ASP A 6 -1.68 29.88 28.14
CA ASP A 6 -2.97 30.36 28.64
C ASP A 6 -3.36 31.66 27.90
N GLU A 7 -4.66 31.82 27.76
CA GLU A 7 -5.40 32.99 27.32
C GLU A 7 -5.62 33.16 25.80
N VAL A 8 -6.81 32.71 25.35
CA VAL A 8 -7.86 33.59 24.87
C VAL A 8 -9.23 32.88 24.90
N TRP A 9 -10.02 33.21 25.92
CA TRP A 9 -11.48 33.03 25.92
C TRP A 9 -12.17 34.35 26.25
N TRP A 10 -13.17 34.66 25.45
CA TRP A 10 -14.28 35.59 25.73
C TRP A 10 -14.08 37.09 25.56
N CYS A 11 -14.75 37.68 24.57
CA CYS A 11 -15.58 38.86 24.83
C CYS A 11 -16.73 38.96 23.82
N GLY A 12 -17.91 39.03 24.35
CA GLY A 12 -19.16 39.13 23.66
C GLY A 12 -19.65 40.58 23.44
N ARG A 13 -20.61 40.67 22.55
CA ARG A 13 -21.67 41.69 22.36
C ARG A 13 -21.36 43.21 22.47
N GLY A 14 -21.64 43.90 21.40
CA GLY A 14 -21.89 45.34 21.34
C GLY A 14 -22.09 45.84 19.91
N HIS A 15 -23.22 46.47 19.69
CA HIS A 15 -23.73 47.03 18.43
C HIS A 15 -22.85 48.13 17.80
N ASP A 16 -23.13 48.35 16.52
CA ASP A 16 -23.03 49.52 15.66
C ASP A 16 -21.87 49.64 14.68
N GLY A 17 -22.31 49.59 13.47
CA GLY A 17 -21.92 50.18 12.21
C GLY A 17 -20.52 50.82 12.07
N LEU A 18 -19.75 50.24 11.17
CA LEU A 18 -18.93 50.98 10.19
C LEU A 18 -18.14 50.03 9.29
N GLN A 19 -17.98 50.44 8.06
CA GLN A 19 -17.41 49.71 6.91
C GLN A 19 -16.10 48.94 7.18
N SER A 20 -16.02 47.71 6.70
CA SER A 20 -14.86 46.83 6.83
C SER A 20 -13.82 47.05 5.71
N PRO A 21 -12.52 46.97 6.01
CA PRO A 21 -11.47 46.80 5.01
C PRO A 21 -11.17 45.31 4.85
N ARG A 22 -11.93 44.58 4.03
CA ARG A 22 -11.73 43.14 3.73
C ARG A 22 -10.75 42.87 2.59
N VAL A 23 -9.93 43.81 2.16
CA VAL A 23 -9.06 43.64 0.98
C VAL A 23 -7.57 43.43 1.33
N ALA A 24 -7.09 43.86 2.49
CA ALA A 24 -5.65 43.83 2.81
C ALA A 24 -5.12 42.50 3.40
N LEU A 25 -5.97 41.65 3.95
CA LEU A 25 -5.53 40.42 4.63
C LEU A 25 -5.42 39.18 3.72
N ARG A 26 -5.93 39.20 2.49
CA ARG A 26 -5.77 38.09 1.53
C ARG A 26 -4.41 38.08 0.83
N CYS A 27 -3.78 39.24 0.63
CA CYS A 27 -2.52 39.35 -0.12
C CYS A 27 -1.28 38.87 0.68
N THR A 28 -1.30 39.01 2.01
CA THR A 28 -0.17 38.66 2.87
C THR A 28 -0.11 37.13 3.20
N ARG A 29 -1.26 36.45 3.26
CA ARG A 29 -1.29 34.97 3.47
C ARG A 29 -0.83 34.19 2.24
N ASP A 30 -1.17 34.65 1.04
CA ASP A 30 -0.74 34.00 -0.21
C ASP A 30 0.76 34.20 -0.49
N MET A 31 1.33 35.34 -0.14
CA MET A 31 2.78 35.54 -0.26
C MET A 31 3.58 34.76 0.76
N ALA A 32 3.11 34.62 2.00
CA ALA A 32 3.76 33.78 3.02
C ALA A 32 3.67 32.30 2.68
N CYS A 33 2.53 31.82 2.16
CA CYS A 33 2.40 30.43 1.68
C CYS A 33 3.25 30.13 0.44
N ARG A 34 3.37 31.09 -0.49
CA ARG A 34 4.26 30.95 -1.66
C ARG A 34 5.74 31.01 -1.27
N ALA A 35 6.11 31.83 -0.31
CA ALA A 35 7.47 31.91 0.21
C ALA A 35 7.85 30.63 0.99
N LEU A 36 6.95 30.06 1.80
CA LEU A 36 7.17 28.79 2.51
C LEU A 36 7.22 27.60 1.54
N ARG A 37 6.41 27.58 0.49
CA ARG A 37 6.51 26.54 -0.57
C ARG A 37 7.78 26.68 -1.40
N ALA A 38 8.21 27.90 -1.71
CA ALA A 38 9.45 28.16 -2.45
C ALA A 38 10.71 27.85 -1.62
N THR A 39 10.69 28.08 -0.29
CA THR A 39 11.79 27.73 0.62
C THR A 39 11.83 26.23 0.88
N ALA A 40 10.70 25.56 1.09
CA ALA A 40 10.66 24.09 1.22
C ALA A 40 11.10 23.39 -0.07
N SER A 41 10.69 23.89 -1.25
CA SER A 41 11.19 23.40 -2.55
C SER A 41 12.68 23.68 -2.75
N ARG A 42 13.19 24.84 -2.37
CA ARG A 42 14.62 25.19 -2.51
C ARG A 42 15.51 24.43 -1.51
N VAL A 43 15.06 24.20 -0.29
CA VAL A 43 15.82 23.40 0.70
C VAL A 43 15.83 21.92 0.29
N GLY A 44 14.73 21.38 -0.20
CA GLY A 44 14.68 20.04 -0.78
C GLY A 44 15.60 19.89 -2.01
N HIS A 45 15.58 20.84 -2.95
CA HIS A 45 16.46 20.84 -4.13
C HIS A 45 17.94 21.08 -3.78
N SER A 46 18.25 21.93 -2.80
CA SER A 46 19.64 22.24 -2.39
C SER A 46 20.32 21.06 -1.69
N LEU A 47 19.59 20.27 -0.89
CA LEU A 47 20.12 19.05 -0.29
C LEU A 47 20.29 17.91 -1.33
N PHE A 48 19.50 17.93 -2.40
CA PHE A 48 19.65 16.99 -3.51
C PHE A 48 20.88 17.30 -4.40
N GLN A 49 21.23 18.58 -4.58
CA GLN A 49 22.39 19.01 -5.36
C GLN A 49 23.74 18.77 -4.66
N ALA A 50 23.76 18.58 -3.34
CA ALA A 50 25.01 18.33 -2.59
C ALA A 50 25.45 16.85 -2.55
N ARG A 51 24.62 15.92 -3.08
CA ARG A 51 24.84 14.45 -2.96
C ARG A 51 25.14 13.76 -4.30
N GLY A 52 26.18 14.19 -4.99
CA GLY A 52 26.65 13.55 -6.23
C GLY A 52 25.92 14.07 -7.48
N MET A 53 26.66 14.51 -8.49
CA MET A 53 26.10 15.02 -9.74
C MET A 53 25.26 13.93 -10.39
N SER A 54 23.96 14.18 -10.55
CA SER A 54 23.09 13.34 -11.39
C SER A 54 23.24 13.79 -12.82
N ASN A 55 23.64 12.88 -13.69
CA ASN A 55 23.74 13.14 -15.13
C ASN A 55 22.55 12.47 -15.83
N ALA A 56 21.86 13.21 -16.70
CA ALA A 56 20.92 12.62 -17.64
C ALA A 56 21.68 11.84 -18.70
N ALA A 57 21.26 10.62 -18.96
CA ALA A 57 21.88 9.74 -19.95
C ALA A 57 20.79 8.92 -20.67
N GLN A 58 21.20 8.13 -21.64
CA GLN A 58 20.34 7.13 -22.29
C GLN A 58 20.99 5.75 -22.19
N VAL A 59 20.16 4.76 -21.87
CA VAL A 59 20.54 3.34 -21.83
C VAL A 59 19.55 2.56 -22.67
N GLY A 60 20.02 1.89 -23.73
CA GLY A 60 19.16 1.18 -24.67
C GLY A 60 18.09 2.05 -25.34
N GLY A 61 18.35 3.37 -25.48
CA GLY A 61 17.38 4.34 -26.00
C GLY A 61 16.37 4.86 -24.97
N LEU A 62 16.43 4.40 -23.73
CA LEU A 62 15.57 4.86 -22.63
C LEU A 62 16.27 5.95 -21.80
N PRO A 63 15.56 7.01 -21.40
CA PRO A 63 16.13 8.06 -20.57
C PRO A 63 16.38 7.54 -19.14
N VAL A 64 17.58 7.82 -18.63
CA VAL A 64 17.96 7.47 -17.26
C VAL A 64 18.63 8.64 -16.55
N GLN A 65 18.42 8.70 -15.23
CA GLN A 65 19.17 9.57 -14.33
C GLN A 65 20.24 8.74 -13.62
N VAL A 66 21.51 9.15 -13.75
CA VAL A 66 22.66 8.41 -13.20
C VAL A 66 23.18 9.10 -11.96
N TYR A 67 23.31 8.35 -10.87
CA TYR A 67 23.93 8.77 -9.61
C TYR A 67 25.21 7.96 -9.41
N GLN A 68 26.25 8.60 -8.89
CA GLN A 68 27.58 8.02 -8.64
C GLN A 68 28.11 7.26 -9.89
N PRO A 69 28.46 7.96 -10.97
CA PRO A 69 28.87 7.33 -12.26
C PRO A 69 30.04 6.35 -12.11
N ASP A 70 30.96 6.60 -11.16
CA ASP A 70 32.15 5.79 -10.90
C ASP A 70 31.92 4.67 -9.88
N GLY A 71 30.67 4.40 -9.53
CA GLY A 71 30.29 3.32 -8.61
C GLY A 71 30.70 1.95 -9.17
N LYS A 72 31.20 1.08 -8.29
CA LYS A 72 31.72 -0.26 -8.64
C LYS A 72 30.62 -1.20 -9.15
N HIS A 73 29.41 -1.10 -8.61
CA HIS A 73 28.29 -1.98 -8.93
C HIS A 73 27.23 -1.21 -9.69
N ARG A 74 26.90 -1.64 -10.90
CA ARG A 74 25.82 -1.01 -11.68
C ARG A 74 24.47 -1.57 -11.25
N VAL A 75 23.61 -0.69 -10.72
CA VAL A 75 22.25 -1.00 -10.28
C VAL A 75 21.24 -0.22 -11.10
N VAL A 76 20.29 -0.91 -11.73
CA VAL A 76 19.19 -0.34 -12.48
C VAL A 76 17.96 -0.28 -11.60
N VAL A 77 17.26 0.87 -11.61
CA VAL A 77 15.97 1.08 -10.97
C VAL A 77 14.96 1.42 -12.06
N THR A 78 13.98 0.57 -12.28
CA THR A 78 13.11 0.65 -13.46
C THR A 78 12.16 1.85 -13.45
N LYS A 79 11.91 2.43 -12.28
CA LYS A 79 11.12 3.66 -12.08
C LYS A 79 11.66 4.46 -10.90
N HIS A 80 11.40 5.77 -10.91
CA HIS A 80 11.71 6.64 -9.78
C HIS A 80 10.99 6.14 -8.50
N LEU A 81 11.73 6.07 -7.39
CA LEU A 81 11.22 5.66 -6.08
C LEU A 81 11.08 6.85 -5.14
N PRO A 82 10.05 6.88 -4.29
CA PRO A 82 9.84 7.95 -3.31
C PRO A 82 10.91 7.96 -2.21
N GLY A 83 11.16 9.15 -1.67
CA GLY A 83 12.16 9.36 -0.61
C GLY A 83 13.59 9.39 -1.15
N THR A 84 14.55 9.50 -0.25
CA THR A 84 15.98 9.63 -0.61
C THR A 84 16.87 8.57 0.06
N ARG A 85 16.44 8.02 1.18
CA ARG A 85 17.24 7.05 1.98
C ARG A 85 17.67 5.83 1.16
N TRP A 86 16.83 5.33 0.28
CA TRP A 86 17.14 4.21 -0.61
C TRP A 86 18.33 4.50 -1.53
N LEU A 87 18.43 5.73 -2.04
CA LEU A 87 19.55 6.16 -2.88
C LEU A 87 20.83 6.25 -2.04
N ASP A 88 20.74 6.81 -0.83
CA ASP A 88 21.86 6.85 0.12
C ASP A 88 22.38 5.44 0.43
N VAL A 89 21.48 4.44 0.58
CA VAL A 89 21.85 3.03 0.78
C VAL A 89 22.68 2.50 -0.37
N LEU A 90 22.22 2.67 -1.61
CA LEU A 90 22.94 2.16 -2.79
C LEU A 90 24.29 2.89 -2.99
N VAL A 91 24.28 4.22 -2.93
CA VAL A 91 25.47 5.05 -3.15
C VAL A 91 26.55 4.77 -2.09
N SER A 92 26.19 4.69 -0.79
CA SER A 92 27.16 4.40 0.28
C SER A 92 27.75 2.98 0.19
N ASN A 93 27.08 2.07 -0.51
CA ASN A 93 27.58 0.73 -0.80
C ASN A 93 28.33 0.64 -2.17
N GLY A 94 28.71 1.79 -2.72
CA GLY A 94 29.54 1.87 -3.94
C GLY A 94 28.77 1.54 -5.22
N CYS A 95 27.46 1.73 -5.26
CA CYS A 95 26.67 1.49 -6.46
C CYS A 95 26.62 2.73 -7.37
N ARG A 96 26.82 2.51 -8.66
CA ARG A 96 26.32 3.40 -9.71
C ARG A 96 24.85 3.10 -9.91
N VAL A 97 23.98 4.08 -9.67
CA VAL A 97 22.53 3.89 -9.73
C VAL A 97 21.97 4.57 -10.98
N GLU A 98 21.27 3.80 -11.79
CA GLU A 98 20.62 4.28 -13.01
C GLU A 98 19.10 4.14 -12.85
N VAL A 99 18.43 5.28 -12.71
CA VAL A 99 16.98 5.36 -12.53
C VAL A 99 16.33 5.66 -13.87
N CYS A 100 15.48 4.77 -14.37
CA CYS A 100 14.71 5.03 -15.58
C CYS A 100 13.69 6.13 -15.35
N THR A 101 13.71 7.14 -16.24
CA THR A 101 12.81 8.31 -16.22
C THR A 101 11.85 8.33 -17.39
N SER A 102 11.67 7.20 -18.08
CA SER A 102 10.68 7.06 -19.15
C SER A 102 9.26 7.37 -18.66
N GLU A 103 8.51 8.11 -19.48
CA GLU A 103 7.10 8.43 -19.23
C GLU A 103 6.17 7.19 -19.37
N LYS A 104 6.63 6.12 -20.02
CA LYS A 104 5.89 4.86 -20.13
C LYS A 104 5.58 4.31 -18.73
N THR A 105 4.31 4.16 -18.39
CA THR A 105 3.86 3.78 -17.04
C THR A 105 4.38 2.41 -16.63
N ILE A 106 4.22 1.40 -17.49
CA ILE A 106 4.71 0.04 -17.28
C ILE A 106 5.75 -0.25 -18.35
N LEU A 107 6.96 -0.64 -17.96
CA LEU A 107 7.98 -1.10 -18.87
C LEU A 107 7.71 -2.55 -19.27
N ASP A 108 7.80 -2.84 -20.55
CA ASP A 108 7.73 -4.21 -21.02
C ASP A 108 9.09 -4.95 -20.87
N VAL A 109 9.08 -6.24 -21.19
CA VAL A 109 10.27 -7.10 -21.07
C VAL A 109 11.42 -6.57 -21.93
N GLU A 110 11.13 -6.08 -23.14
CA GLU A 110 12.15 -5.55 -24.05
C GLU A 110 12.79 -4.26 -23.51
N ASP A 111 11.99 -3.35 -22.95
CA ASP A 111 12.51 -2.13 -22.31
C ASP A 111 13.43 -2.45 -21.14
N ILE A 112 13.03 -3.41 -20.29
CA ILE A 112 13.83 -3.82 -19.14
C ILE A 112 15.13 -4.51 -19.60
N GLN A 113 15.09 -5.34 -20.64
CA GLN A 113 16.29 -5.93 -21.23
C GLN A 113 17.28 -4.87 -21.75
N LYS A 114 16.75 -3.81 -22.41
CA LYS A 114 17.56 -2.68 -22.85
C LYS A 114 18.23 -1.94 -21.70
N LEU A 115 17.51 -1.75 -20.58
CA LEU A 115 18.05 -1.15 -19.35
C LEU A 115 19.12 -2.03 -18.71
N ILE A 116 18.92 -3.35 -18.64
CA ILE A 116 19.89 -4.31 -18.12
C ILE A 116 21.18 -4.24 -18.99
N GLY A 117 21.03 -4.28 -20.31
CA GLY A 117 22.17 -4.25 -21.24
C GLY A 117 23.11 -5.43 -21.07
N THR A 118 24.40 -5.20 -21.32
CA THR A 118 25.44 -6.25 -21.27
C THR A 118 26.15 -6.35 -19.92
N GLN A 119 25.94 -5.39 -19.02
CA GLN A 119 26.53 -5.37 -17.68
C GLN A 119 25.55 -4.75 -16.69
N CYS A 120 25.12 -5.52 -15.69
CA CYS A 120 24.21 -5.07 -14.64
C CYS A 120 24.37 -5.97 -13.41
N ASP A 121 24.76 -5.41 -12.26
CA ASP A 121 24.96 -6.18 -11.03
C ASP A 121 23.67 -6.41 -10.26
N GLY A 122 22.69 -5.49 -10.36
CA GLY A 122 21.41 -5.61 -9.65
C GLY A 122 20.30 -4.77 -10.24
N VAL A 123 19.04 -5.17 -9.95
CA VAL A 123 17.85 -4.44 -10.41
C VAL A 123 16.86 -4.28 -9.26
N ILE A 124 16.22 -3.11 -9.20
CA ILE A 124 15.00 -2.88 -8.44
C ILE A 124 13.86 -2.71 -9.45
N GLY A 125 12.95 -3.68 -9.47
CA GLY A 125 11.79 -3.71 -10.37
C GLY A 125 10.49 -3.37 -9.66
N GLN A 126 9.42 -3.18 -10.45
CA GLN A 126 8.10 -2.79 -9.99
C GLN A 126 7.12 -3.98 -10.00
N LEU A 127 6.08 -3.89 -9.18
CA LEU A 127 5.05 -4.94 -9.06
C LEU A 127 4.23 -5.18 -10.34
N THR A 128 4.24 -4.22 -11.28
CA THR A 128 3.52 -4.30 -12.55
C THR A 128 4.36 -4.88 -13.69
N GLU A 129 5.63 -5.15 -13.45
CA GLU A 129 6.56 -5.72 -14.43
C GLU A 129 6.55 -7.24 -14.36
N ASN A 130 6.54 -7.92 -15.51
CA ASN A 130 6.56 -9.38 -15.57
C ASN A 130 8.00 -9.91 -15.55
N TRP A 131 8.49 -10.28 -14.37
CA TRP A 131 9.82 -10.83 -14.15
C TRP A 131 9.85 -12.36 -14.29
N GLY A 132 9.82 -12.82 -15.54
CA GLY A 132 9.92 -14.23 -15.91
C GLY A 132 11.32 -14.67 -16.31
N THR A 133 11.40 -15.89 -16.87
CA THR A 133 12.65 -16.54 -17.33
C THR A 133 13.52 -15.64 -18.20
N THR A 134 12.93 -14.93 -19.16
CA THR A 134 13.66 -14.06 -20.10
C THR A 134 14.47 -12.97 -19.39
N LEU A 135 13.85 -12.26 -18.42
CA LEU A 135 14.53 -11.19 -17.69
C LEU A 135 15.59 -11.72 -16.74
N PHE A 136 15.35 -12.84 -16.05
CA PHE A 136 16.36 -13.43 -15.17
C PHE A 136 17.54 -14.00 -15.94
N GLN A 137 17.34 -14.57 -17.13
CA GLN A 137 18.42 -14.97 -18.02
C GLN A 137 19.24 -13.77 -18.50
N SER A 138 18.57 -12.69 -18.94
CA SER A 138 19.24 -11.45 -19.35
C SER A 138 20.05 -10.85 -18.19
N LEU A 139 19.49 -10.79 -16.99
CA LEU A 139 20.18 -10.29 -15.80
C LEU A 139 21.39 -11.17 -15.46
N ARG A 140 21.26 -12.49 -15.52
CA ARG A 140 22.36 -13.43 -15.29
C ARG A 140 23.49 -13.27 -16.29
N GLN A 141 23.15 -13.14 -17.57
CA GLN A 141 24.12 -12.93 -18.65
C GLN A 141 24.87 -11.60 -18.51
N ALA A 142 24.19 -10.57 -18.01
CA ALA A 142 24.79 -9.27 -17.71
C ALA A 142 25.65 -9.26 -16.42
N GLY A 143 25.83 -10.41 -15.74
CA GLY A 143 26.61 -10.53 -14.50
C GLY A 143 25.80 -10.22 -13.24
N GLY A 144 24.47 -10.18 -13.33
CA GLY A 144 23.56 -9.86 -12.24
C GLY A 144 23.63 -10.82 -11.06
N LYS A 145 23.49 -10.26 -9.86
CA LYS A 145 23.61 -10.94 -8.57
C LYS A 145 22.46 -10.67 -7.64
N ALA A 146 21.60 -9.71 -7.98
CA ALA A 146 20.54 -9.24 -7.11
C ALA A 146 19.33 -8.74 -7.91
N TYR A 147 18.14 -9.14 -7.48
CA TYR A 147 16.89 -8.51 -7.89
C TYR A 147 16.06 -8.21 -6.65
N SER A 148 15.40 -7.06 -6.60
CA SER A 148 14.42 -6.75 -5.56
C SER A 148 13.13 -6.21 -6.17
N ASN A 149 12.01 -6.85 -5.85
CA ASN A 149 10.68 -6.38 -6.20
C ASN A 149 10.24 -5.28 -5.24
N TYR A 150 9.85 -4.13 -5.77
CA TYR A 150 9.33 -3.00 -4.98
C TYR A 150 7.87 -3.29 -4.57
N ALA A 151 7.66 -4.38 -3.85
CA ALA A 151 6.36 -4.84 -3.34
C ALA A 151 6.53 -5.90 -2.24
N VAL A 152 5.47 -6.17 -1.48
CA VAL A 152 5.38 -7.35 -0.60
C VAL A 152 5.06 -8.60 -1.40
N GLY A 153 4.00 -8.54 -2.22
CA GLY A 153 3.64 -9.64 -3.10
C GLY A 153 4.61 -9.75 -4.27
N TYR A 154 4.80 -10.97 -4.75
CA TYR A 154 5.73 -11.27 -5.83
C TYR A 154 5.13 -12.22 -6.89
N ASN A 155 3.81 -12.19 -7.05
CA ASN A 155 3.10 -12.97 -8.08
C ASN A 155 3.48 -12.55 -9.52
N ASN A 156 4.06 -11.35 -9.70
CA ASN A 156 4.64 -10.87 -10.94
C ASN A 156 6.09 -11.38 -11.18
N VAL A 157 6.65 -12.18 -10.27
CA VAL A 157 8.03 -12.68 -10.30
C VAL A 157 8.03 -14.20 -10.36
N ASP A 158 8.61 -14.77 -11.39
CA ASP A 158 8.88 -16.20 -11.48
C ASP A 158 10.11 -16.54 -10.60
N VAL A 159 9.82 -16.83 -9.32
CA VAL A 159 10.85 -17.16 -8.32
C VAL A 159 11.63 -18.41 -8.69
N ALA A 160 10.99 -19.40 -9.34
CA ALA A 160 11.66 -20.62 -9.79
C ALA A 160 12.68 -20.30 -10.91
N ALA A 161 12.31 -19.46 -11.87
CA ALA A 161 13.23 -19.00 -12.90
C ALA A 161 14.40 -18.17 -12.32
N ALA A 162 14.14 -17.30 -11.33
CA ALA A 162 15.18 -16.57 -10.63
C ALA A 162 16.17 -17.51 -9.94
N THR A 163 15.66 -18.51 -9.21
CA THR A 163 16.46 -19.53 -8.49
C THR A 163 17.28 -20.36 -9.46
N ALA A 164 16.71 -20.82 -10.58
CA ALA A 164 17.41 -21.57 -11.62
C ALA A 164 18.57 -20.75 -12.25
N ASN A 165 18.45 -19.42 -12.27
CA ASN A 165 19.52 -18.52 -12.73
C ASN A 165 20.46 -18.07 -11.58
N GLY A 166 20.28 -18.55 -10.35
CA GLY A 166 21.09 -18.18 -9.19
C GLY A 166 20.92 -16.72 -8.79
N ILE A 167 19.76 -16.13 -9.04
CA ILE A 167 19.44 -14.73 -8.68
C ILE A 167 18.58 -14.71 -7.43
N PRO A 168 19.05 -14.16 -6.30
CA PRO A 168 18.24 -13.90 -5.13
C PRO A 168 17.17 -12.85 -5.40
N VAL A 169 15.95 -13.10 -4.91
CA VAL A 169 14.78 -12.24 -5.09
C VAL A 169 14.43 -11.57 -3.77
N GLY A 170 14.64 -10.26 -3.69
CA GLY A 170 14.18 -9.44 -2.57
C GLY A 170 12.73 -8.99 -2.74
N ASN A 171 12.04 -8.76 -1.60
CA ASN A 171 10.75 -8.08 -1.52
C ASN A 171 10.72 -7.11 -0.31
N THR A 172 9.60 -6.43 -0.05
CA THR A 172 9.53 -5.35 0.94
C THR A 172 8.44 -5.57 2.02
N PRO A 173 8.47 -6.67 2.79
CA PRO A 173 7.46 -6.97 3.80
C PRO A 173 7.59 -6.07 5.04
N GLY A 174 6.49 -5.99 5.81
CA GLY A 174 6.45 -5.35 7.14
C GLY A 174 6.08 -3.87 7.08
N VAL A 175 6.81 -3.08 6.32
CA VAL A 175 6.70 -1.61 6.29
C VAL A 175 5.33 -1.08 5.81
N LEU A 176 4.59 -1.85 5.01
CA LEU A 176 3.30 -1.41 4.45
C LEU A 176 2.07 -1.98 5.17
N THR A 177 2.27 -2.71 6.27
CA THR A 177 1.19 -3.40 6.98
C THR A 177 0.07 -2.45 7.39
N GLU A 178 0.42 -1.43 8.16
CA GLU A 178 -0.56 -0.47 8.70
C GLU A 178 -1.22 0.35 7.58
N THR A 179 -0.44 0.88 6.64
CA THR A 179 -0.97 1.71 5.55
C THR A 179 -1.96 0.93 4.66
N THR A 180 -1.69 -0.35 4.40
CA THR A 180 -2.63 -1.19 3.64
C THR A 180 -3.90 -1.49 4.45
N ALA A 181 -3.77 -1.72 5.76
CA ALA A 181 -4.90 -1.90 6.66
C ALA A 181 -5.77 -0.62 6.74
N GLU A 182 -5.14 0.58 6.78
CA GLU A 182 -5.83 1.87 6.76
C GLU A 182 -6.66 2.06 5.48
N ILE A 183 -6.14 1.70 4.31
CA ILE A 183 -6.93 1.76 3.06
C ILE A 183 -8.08 0.76 3.08
N ALA A 184 -7.88 -0.46 3.57
CA ALA A 184 -8.97 -1.42 3.72
C ALA A 184 -10.07 -0.90 4.66
N ALA A 185 -9.71 -0.28 5.79
CA ALA A 185 -10.66 0.37 6.70
C ALA A 185 -11.34 1.57 6.04
N SER A 186 -10.60 2.40 5.30
CA SER A 186 -11.15 3.54 4.57
C SER A 186 -12.14 3.11 3.49
N LEU A 187 -11.83 2.07 2.72
CA LEU A 187 -12.74 1.47 1.74
C LEU A 187 -14.01 0.92 2.41
N THR A 188 -13.86 0.25 3.56
CA THR A 188 -14.99 -0.24 4.36
C THR A 188 -15.94 0.90 4.73
N LEU A 189 -15.40 1.99 5.30
CA LEU A 189 -16.18 3.15 5.69
C LEU A 189 -16.77 3.89 4.51
N ALA A 190 -15.99 4.09 3.45
CA ALA A 190 -16.44 4.77 2.24
C ALA A 190 -17.60 4.04 1.57
N ALA A 191 -17.51 2.70 1.46
CA ALA A 191 -18.58 1.87 0.92
C ALA A 191 -19.80 1.84 1.85
N ALA A 192 -19.62 1.52 3.15
CA ALA A 192 -20.72 1.43 4.12
C ALA A 192 -21.50 2.74 4.25
N ARG A 193 -20.84 3.89 4.15
CA ARG A 193 -21.44 5.21 4.34
C ARG A 193 -21.68 5.99 3.04
N ARG A 194 -21.49 5.36 1.87
CA ARG A 194 -21.76 5.95 0.55
C ARG A 194 -21.00 7.25 0.28
N ILE A 195 -19.75 7.35 0.78
CA ILE A 195 -19.00 8.62 0.81
C ILE A 195 -18.72 9.12 -0.61
N VAL A 196 -18.27 8.24 -1.51
CA VAL A 196 -17.91 8.61 -2.90
C VAL A 196 -19.13 9.02 -3.71
N GLU A 197 -20.26 8.32 -3.54
CA GLU A 197 -21.53 8.69 -4.16
C GLU A 197 -21.98 10.09 -3.70
N ALA A 198 -21.90 10.35 -2.38
CA ALA A 198 -22.29 11.62 -1.79
C ALA A 198 -21.35 12.77 -2.19
N ASP A 199 -20.03 12.54 -2.26
CA ASP A 199 -19.07 13.53 -2.76
C ASP A 199 -19.34 13.89 -4.22
N THR A 200 -19.58 12.88 -5.07
CA THR A 200 -19.93 13.07 -6.48
C THR A 200 -21.21 13.87 -6.64
N PHE A 201 -22.24 13.56 -5.85
CA PHE A 201 -23.51 14.30 -5.83
C PHE A 201 -23.30 15.78 -5.46
N MET A 202 -22.49 16.05 -4.46
CA MET A 202 -22.15 17.44 -4.05
C MET A 202 -21.42 18.20 -5.15
N ARG A 203 -20.37 17.58 -5.75
CA ARG A 203 -19.57 18.19 -6.82
C ARG A 203 -20.39 18.51 -8.06
N ASN A 204 -21.39 17.68 -8.38
CA ASN A 204 -22.32 17.87 -9.49
C ASN A 204 -23.42 18.92 -9.21
N GLY A 205 -23.41 19.60 -8.06
CA GLY A 205 -24.37 20.65 -7.69
C GLY A 205 -25.79 20.12 -7.48
N GLN A 206 -25.95 18.82 -7.20
CA GLN A 206 -27.25 18.17 -7.05
C GLN A 206 -27.88 18.41 -5.66
N TYR A 207 -27.10 18.85 -4.66
CA TYR A 207 -27.60 19.11 -3.32
C TYR A 207 -28.50 20.35 -3.29
N LYS A 208 -29.75 20.16 -2.91
CA LYS A 208 -30.78 21.21 -2.81
C LYS A 208 -31.26 21.43 -1.35
N GLY A 209 -30.80 20.63 -0.42
CA GLY A 209 -31.16 20.70 0.99
C GLY A 209 -31.05 19.34 1.66
N TRP A 210 -31.10 19.32 2.98
CA TRP A 210 -31.07 18.10 3.77
C TRP A 210 -32.38 17.31 3.61
N LEU A 211 -32.25 15.97 3.41
CA LEU A 211 -33.35 15.02 3.37
C LEU A 211 -33.07 13.85 4.32
N PRO A 212 -34.07 13.31 5.04
CA PRO A 212 -33.87 12.26 6.03
C PRO A 212 -33.43 10.91 5.44
N ASP A 213 -33.68 10.67 4.16
CA ASP A 213 -33.40 9.44 3.42
C ASP A 213 -32.23 9.59 2.43
N LEU A 214 -31.57 10.76 2.39
CA LEU A 214 -30.47 11.03 1.44
C LEU A 214 -29.22 10.25 1.83
N PHE A 215 -28.75 9.36 0.95
CA PHE A 215 -27.56 8.52 1.11
C PHE A 215 -27.49 7.75 2.43
N VAL A 216 -28.63 7.21 2.91
CA VAL A 216 -28.64 6.32 4.09
C VAL A 216 -27.70 5.14 3.85
N GLY A 217 -26.77 4.94 4.78
CA GLY A 217 -25.78 3.86 4.76
C GLY A 217 -25.88 2.96 5.99
N LYS A 218 -24.91 2.04 6.14
CA LYS A 218 -24.85 1.06 7.23
C LYS A 218 -24.06 1.60 8.43
N LEU A 219 -24.58 1.48 9.63
CA LEU A 219 -23.82 1.64 10.88
C LEU A 219 -23.01 0.37 11.12
N LEU A 220 -21.70 0.50 11.33
CA LEU A 220 -20.79 -0.64 11.53
C LEU A 220 -20.69 -1.07 13.01
N GLN A 221 -20.94 -0.18 13.96
CA GLN A 221 -20.86 -0.48 15.39
C GLN A 221 -21.72 -1.68 15.75
N GLY A 222 -21.11 -2.65 16.43
CA GLY A 222 -21.80 -3.87 16.88
C GLY A 222 -22.19 -4.84 15.77
N LYS A 223 -21.69 -4.63 14.53
CA LYS A 223 -21.81 -5.55 13.40
C LYS A 223 -20.65 -6.53 13.38
N THR A 224 -20.70 -7.51 12.49
CA THR A 224 -19.68 -8.55 12.35
C THR A 224 -18.77 -8.25 11.18
N VAL A 225 -17.45 -8.22 11.42
CA VAL A 225 -16.43 -8.18 10.38
C VAL A 225 -15.84 -9.58 10.18
N GLY A 226 -15.85 -10.04 8.92
CA GLY A 226 -15.25 -11.29 8.48
C GLY A 226 -13.91 -11.02 7.79
N ILE A 227 -12.85 -11.75 8.18
CA ILE A 227 -11.51 -11.60 7.61
C ILE A 227 -11.07 -12.91 6.96
N ILE A 228 -10.77 -12.86 5.67
CA ILE A 228 -10.17 -13.97 4.96
C ILE A 228 -8.66 -13.71 4.81
N GLY A 229 -7.87 -14.40 5.64
CA GLY A 229 -6.44 -14.21 5.75
C GLY A 229 -6.03 -13.33 6.94
N ALA A 230 -5.89 -13.94 8.13
CA ALA A 230 -5.46 -13.27 9.36
C ALA A 230 -3.91 -13.21 9.47
N GLY A 231 -3.25 -12.75 8.38
CA GLY A 231 -1.84 -12.40 8.36
C GLY A 231 -1.59 -11.00 8.96
N ARG A 232 -0.41 -10.43 8.72
CA ARG A 232 -0.05 -9.09 9.28
C ARG A 232 -1.08 -8.01 8.96
N ILE A 233 -1.46 -7.85 7.69
CA ILE A 233 -2.40 -6.82 7.23
C ILE A 233 -3.80 -7.13 7.74
N GLY A 234 -4.28 -8.38 7.61
CA GLY A 234 -5.60 -8.77 8.10
C GLY A 234 -5.74 -8.58 9.61
N THR A 235 -4.68 -8.86 10.38
CA THR A 235 -4.65 -8.60 11.83
C THR A 235 -4.69 -7.11 12.15
N ALA A 236 -3.93 -6.28 11.44
CA ALA A 236 -3.95 -4.83 11.64
C ALA A 236 -5.32 -4.23 11.31
N TYR A 237 -5.90 -4.63 10.16
CA TYR A 237 -7.27 -4.24 9.79
C TYR A 237 -8.31 -4.70 10.82
N ALA A 238 -8.22 -5.96 11.29
CA ALA A 238 -9.12 -6.49 12.31
C ALA A 238 -9.12 -5.63 13.56
N LYS A 239 -7.93 -5.27 14.06
CA LYS A 239 -7.80 -4.40 15.23
C LYS A 239 -8.47 -3.04 15.00
N MET A 240 -8.27 -2.40 13.86
CA MET A 240 -8.90 -1.12 13.52
C MET A 240 -10.43 -1.21 13.57
N MET A 241 -11.02 -2.30 13.05
CA MET A 241 -12.46 -2.48 13.03
C MET A 241 -13.03 -2.85 14.40
N VAL A 242 -12.32 -3.68 15.14
CA VAL A 242 -12.69 -4.07 16.51
C VAL A 242 -12.61 -2.88 17.46
N GLU A 243 -11.51 -2.15 17.47
CA GLU A 243 -11.32 -1.02 18.39
C GLU A 243 -12.15 0.21 17.98
N GLY A 244 -12.06 0.61 16.71
CA GLY A 244 -12.70 1.84 16.24
C GLY A 244 -14.21 1.75 16.10
N HIS A 245 -14.73 0.55 15.81
CA HIS A 245 -16.15 0.34 15.50
C HIS A 245 -16.81 -0.70 16.38
N LYS A 246 -16.10 -1.29 17.35
CA LYS A 246 -16.62 -2.31 18.29
C LYS A 246 -17.37 -3.42 17.53
N MET A 247 -16.75 -3.89 16.41
CA MET A 247 -17.30 -4.98 15.62
C MET A 247 -16.90 -6.34 16.23
N ASP A 248 -17.82 -7.30 16.19
CA ASP A 248 -17.49 -8.70 16.43
C ASP A 248 -16.63 -9.22 15.27
N LEU A 249 -15.62 -10.05 15.56
CA LEU A 249 -14.67 -10.57 14.59
C LEU A 249 -14.93 -12.06 14.28
N VAL A 250 -15.03 -12.37 13.01
CA VAL A 250 -14.98 -13.75 12.50
C VAL A 250 -13.84 -13.85 11.48
N TYR A 251 -12.99 -14.88 11.56
CA TYR A 251 -11.90 -15.00 10.61
C TYR A 251 -11.72 -16.44 10.09
N PHE A 252 -11.30 -16.52 8.82
CA PHE A 252 -10.83 -17.74 8.18
C PHE A 252 -9.34 -17.62 7.88
N ASN A 253 -8.55 -18.53 8.41
CA ASN A 253 -7.11 -18.64 8.15
C ASN A 253 -6.67 -20.10 8.36
N PRO A 254 -5.79 -20.66 7.51
CA PRO A 254 -5.33 -22.06 7.66
C PRO A 254 -4.73 -22.34 9.04
N ILE A 255 -3.99 -21.38 9.59
CA ILE A 255 -3.37 -21.46 10.93
C ILE A 255 -4.13 -20.53 11.88
N PRO A 256 -4.43 -20.94 13.14
CA PRO A 256 -5.01 -20.07 14.13
C PRO A 256 -4.22 -18.77 14.34
N ALA A 257 -4.93 -17.66 14.49
CA ALA A 257 -4.34 -16.34 14.77
C ALA A 257 -4.41 -16.04 16.27
N GLU A 258 -3.75 -16.84 17.10
CA GLU A 258 -3.84 -16.83 18.57
C GLU A 258 -3.60 -15.43 19.18
N GLN A 259 -2.66 -14.66 18.62
CA GLN A 259 -2.40 -13.29 19.09
C GLN A 259 -3.59 -12.36 18.83
N LEU A 260 -4.29 -12.52 17.71
CA LEU A 260 -5.47 -11.73 17.38
C LEU A 260 -6.66 -12.13 18.26
N GLU A 261 -6.84 -13.43 18.52
CA GLU A 261 -7.87 -13.94 19.44
C GLU A 261 -7.66 -13.40 20.84
N THR A 262 -6.45 -13.57 21.40
CA THR A 262 -6.08 -13.05 22.73
C THR A 262 -6.28 -11.54 22.83
N TYR A 263 -5.89 -10.81 21.79
CA TYR A 263 -6.04 -9.36 21.74
C TYR A 263 -7.52 -8.94 21.79
N THR A 264 -8.36 -9.57 20.96
CA THR A 264 -9.79 -9.24 20.89
C THR A 264 -10.50 -9.61 22.18
N GLU A 265 -10.16 -10.74 22.82
CA GLU A 265 -10.69 -11.13 24.11
C GLU A 265 -10.32 -10.11 25.21
N ALA A 266 -9.05 -9.67 25.24
CA ALA A 266 -8.61 -8.66 26.22
C ALA A 266 -9.34 -7.32 26.03
N TYR A 267 -9.55 -6.89 24.78
CA TYR A 267 -10.31 -5.68 24.48
C TYR A 267 -11.81 -5.85 24.84
N GLY A 268 -12.41 -7.02 24.61
CA GLY A 268 -13.77 -7.34 25.03
C GLY A 268 -13.94 -7.22 26.55
N LYS A 269 -13.01 -7.77 27.34
CA LYS A 269 -13.00 -7.62 28.81
C LYS A 269 -12.85 -6.15 29.26
N PHE A 270 -12.04 -5.39 28.54
CA PHE A 270 -11.92 -3.95 28.78
C PHE A 270 -13.27 -3.23 28.57
N LEU A 271 -13.94 -3.47 27.45
CA LEU A 271 -15.26 -2.88 27.18
C LEU A 271 -16.30 -3.26 28.27
N GLU A 272 -16.34 -4.52 28.69
CA GLU A 272 -17.19 -5.00 29.74
C GLU A 272 -16.95 -4.25 31.07
N SER A 273 -15.67 -4.00 31.41
CA SER A 273 -15.31 -3.21 32.59
C SER A 273 -15.77 -1.75 32.52
N GLN A 274 -16.04 -1.23 31.31
CA GLN A 274 -16.62 0.11 31.07
C GLN A 274 -18.16 0.09 30.98
N GLY A 275 -18.81 -1.06 31.21
CA GLY A 275 -20.25 -1.21 31.07
C GLY A 275 -20.74 -1.30 29.62
N GLU A 276 -19.86 -1.61 28.66
CA GLU A 276 -20.20 -1.77 27.27
C GLU A 276 -20.29 -3.25 26.88
N LYS A 277 -21.01 -3.55 25.77
CA LYS A 277 -21.06 -4.91 25.24
C LYS A 277 -19.65 -5.34 24.80
N PRO A 278 -19.12 -6.48 25.28
CA PRO A 278 -17.84 -6.98 24.80
C PRO A 278 -17.91 -7.38 23.33
N VAL A 279 -16.78 -7.20 22.61
CA VAL A 279 -16.56 -7.76 21.28
C VAL A 279 -16.07 -9.19 21.39
N THR A 280 -16.35 -9.99 20.37
CA THR A 280 -15.97 -11.40 20.30
C THR A 280 -15.06 -11.69 19.12
N CYS A 281 -14.24 -12.75 19.21
CA CYS A 281 -13.45 -13.27 18.12
C CYS A 281 -13.73 -14.76 17.93
N ARG A 282 -13.97 -15.18 16.68
CA ARG A 282 -14.21 -16.59 16.37
C ARG A 282 -13.51 -16.98 15.06
N ARG A 283 -12.67 -18.01 15.09
CA ARG A 283 -12.20 -18.72 13.92
C ARG A 283 -13.32 -19.59 13.35
N VAL A 284 -13.40 -19.67 12.02
CA VAL A 284 -14.31 -20.58 11.30
C VAL A 284 -13.53 -21.55 10.43
N ASP A 285 -14.14 -22.69 10.12
CA ASP A 285 -13.50 -23.76 9.37
C ASP A 285 -13.71 -23.62 7.86
N THR A 286 -14.70 -22.86 7.42
CA THR A 286 -15.01 -22.62 6.01
C THR A 286 -15.19 -21.14 5.69
N VAL A 287 -14.92 -20.78 4.45
CA VAL A 287 -15.17 -19.43 3.93
C VAL A 287 -16.69 -19.14 3.94
N GLU A 288 -17.49 -20.13 3.58
CA GLU A 288 -18.94 -20.04 3.50
C GLU A 288 -19.57 -19.61 4.85
N GLU A 289 -19.13 -20.27 5.93
CA GLU A 289 -19.57 -19.91 7.29
C GLU A 289 -19.26 -18.45 7.64
N LEU A 290 -18.07 -17.97 7.24
CA LEU A 290 -17.71 -16.56 7.44
C LEU A 290 -18.64 -15.62 6.65
N LEU A 291 -18.91 -15.93 5.37
CA LEU A 291 -19.70 -15.09 4.49
C LEU A 291 -21.14 -14.91 4.99
N GLU A 292 -21.76 -15.98 5.48
CA GLU A 292 -23.16 -15.99 5.93
C GLU A 292 -23.40 -15.10 7.17
N VAL A 293 -22.40 -14.97 8.05
CA VAL A 293 -22.54 -14.22 9.31
C VAL A 293 -22.02 -12.78 9.24
N SER A 294 -21.18 -12.47 8.27
CA SER A 294 -20.47 -11.19 8.21
C SER A 294 -21.31 -10.07 7.58
N ASP A 295 -21.24 -8.88 8.17
CA ASP A 295 -21.76 -7.62 7.58
C ASP A 295 -20.71 -6.93 6.69
N VAL A 296 -19.45 -7.15 7.00
CA VAL A 296 -18.28 -6.71 6.22
C VAL A 296 -17.38 -7.91 6.02
N VAL A 297 -16.90 -8.13 4.80
CA VAL A 297 -15.89 -9.15 4.50
C VAL A 297 -14.67 -8.46 3.87
N SER A 298 -13.48 -8.68 4.44
CA SER A 298 -12.23 -8.11 3.93
C SER A 298 -11.22 -9.21 3.57
N LEU A 299 -10.66 -9.10 2.37
CA LEU A 299 -9.75 -10.08 1.79
C LEU A 299 -8.29 -9.65 2.01
N HIS A 300 -7.53 -10.50 2.69
CA HIS A 300 -6.10 -10.31 3.02
C HIS A 300 -5.27 -11.57 2.75
N CYS A 301 -5.81 -12.49 1.98
CA CYS A 301 -5.11 -13.71 1.59
C CYS A 301 -4.09 -13.46 0.47
N LEU A 302 -3.12 -14.36 0.34
CA LEU A 302 -2.21 -14.40 -0.79
C LEU A 302 -2.95 -14.89 -2.04
N LEU A 303 -2.49 -14.47 -3.22
CA LEU A 303 -2.97 -15.01 -4.49
C LEU A 303 -2.17 -16.28 -4.84
N ASP A 304 -2.87 -17.40 -4.92
CA ASP A 304 -2.37 -18.66 -5.42
C ASP A 304 -3.51 -19.45 -6.11
N LYS A 305 -3.24 -20.69 -6.49
CA LYS A 305 -4.23 -21.54 -7.17
C LYS A 305 -5.48 -21.83 -6.33
N THR A 306 -5.39 -21.77 -5.01
CA THR A 306 -6.50 -22.05 -4.08
C THR A 306 -7.33 -20.81 -3.77
N THR A 307 -6.78 -19.62 -4.00
CA THR A 307 -7.42 -18.33 -3.73
C THR A 307 -7.82 -17.56 -4.99
N THR A 308 -7.42 -18.03 -6.17
CA THR A 308 -7.93 -17.52 -7.45
C THR A 308 -9.42 -17.74 -7.53
N HIS A 309 -10.18 -16.64 -7.80
CA HIS A 309 -11.65 -16.63 -7.80
C HIS A 309 -12.26 -17.24 -6.52
N LEU A 310 -11.57 -17.02 -5.38
CA LEU A 310 -12.10 -17.40 -4.07
C LEU A 310 -13.50 -16.83 -3.87
N MET A 311 -13.71 -15.56 -4.26
CA MET A 311 -15.02 -14.91 -4.28
C MET A 311 -15.62 -15.02 -5.70
N ASN A 312 -16.26 -16.14 -5.96
CA ASN A 312 -17.03 -16.42 -7.18
C ASN A 312 -18.53 -16.10 -6.99
N ALA A 313 -19.34 -16.29 -8.03
CA ALA A 313 -20.77 -16.02 -8.00
C ALA A 313 -21.52 -16.76 -6.87
N GLU A 314 -21.17 -18.02 -6.59
CA GLU A 314 -21.78 -18.80 -5.53
C GLU A 314 -21.53 -18.18 -4.16
N ARG A 315 -20.26 -17.83 -3.86
CA ARG A 315 -19.86 -17.24 -2.60
C ARG A 315 -20.35 -15.82 -2.40
N LEU A 316 -20.41 -15.03 -3.46
CA LEU A 316 -21.05 -13.70 -3.43
C LEU A 316 -22.53 -13.80 -3.01
N ASN A 317 -23.26 -14.81 -3.50
CA ASN A 317 -24.65 -15.04 -3.16
C ASN A 317 -24.87 -15.57 -1.72
N LYS A 318 -23.83 -16.06 -1.05
CA LYS A 318 -23.88 -16.45 0.38
C LYS A 318 -23.71 -15.24 1.32
N MET A 319 -23.22 -14.13 0.83
CA MET A 319 -23.10 -12.91 1.63
C MET A 319 -24.45 -12.29 1.91
N LYS A 320 -24.56 -11.54 3.00
CA LYS A 320 -25.76 -10.74 3.30
C LYS A 320 -26.03 -9.76 2.16
N LYS A 321 -27.31 -9.51 1.84
CA LYS A 321 -27.71 -8.66 0.70
C LYS A 321 -27.21 -7.22 0.80
N ASP A 322 -26.96 -6.73 2.01
CA ASP A 322 -26.47 -5.40 2.32
C ASP A 322 -25.01 -5.44 2.85
N ALA A 323 -24.29 -6.54 2.60
CA ALA A 323 -22.90 -6.67 3.02
C ALA A 323 -21.96 -5.71 2.27
N VAL A 324 -20.79 -5.50 2.87
CA VAL A 324 -19.67 -4.79 2.25
C VAL A 324 -18.53 -5.78 2.01
N LEU A 325 -18.06 -5.89 0.75
CA LEU A 325 -16.88 -6.67 0.38
C LEU A 325 -15.70 -5.73 0.12
N VAL A 326 -14.55 -6.00 0.73
CA VAL A 326 -13.33 -5.18 0.57
C VAL A 326 -12.19 -6.05 0.04
N ASN A 327 -11.48 -5.55 -0.99
CA ASN A 327 -10.28 -6.19 -1.49
C ASN A 327 -9.14 -5.18 -1.67
N SER A 328 -8.12 -5.30 -0.83
CA SER A 328 -6.82 -4.61 -0.93
C SER A 328 -5.66 -5.62 -1.01
N SER A 329 -5.96 -6.88 -1.38
CA SER A 329 -4.97 -7.95 -1.53
C SER A 329 -4.52 -8.11 -2.98
N ARG A 330 -5.25 -8.87 -3.78
CA ARG A 330 -5.03 -9.06 -5.23
C ARG A 330 -6.36 -9.18 -5.97
N GLY A 331 -6.46 -8.58 -7.15
CA GLY A 331 -7.67 -8.58 -7.98
C GLY A 331 -8.21 -9.98 -8.27
N PRO A 332 -7.41 -10.93 -8.78
CA PRO A 332 -7.88 -12.27 -9.14
C PRO A 332 -8.38 -13.13 -7.97
N VAL A 333 -8.35 -12.66 -6.72
CA VAL A 333 -9.04 -13.32 -5.60
C VAL A 333 -10.56 -13.23 -5.76
N ILE A 334 -11.05 -12.25 -6.51
CA ILE A 334 -12.46 -12.10 -6.87
C ILE A 334 -12.62 -12.42 -8.36
N ASP A 335 -13.65 -13.18 -8.72
CA ASP A 335 -14.19 -13.19 -10.07
C ASP A 335 -14.91 -11.85 -10.30
N GLU A 336 -14.19 -10.91 -10.91
CA GLU A 336 -14.66 -9.53 -11.06
C GLU A 336 -15.89 -9.44 -11.99
N THR A 337 -16.02 -10.35 -12.97
CA THR A 337 -17.21 -10.45 -13.83
C THR A 337 -18.44 -10.85 -13.00
N ALA A 338 -18.28 -11.85 -12.12
CA ALA A 338 -19.33 -12.24 -11.19
C ALA A 338 -19.69 -11.13 -10.20
N LEU A 339 -18.68 -10.39 -9.71
CA LEU A 339 -18.90 -9.24 -8.82
C LEU A 339 -19.71 -8.14 -9.51
N VAL A 340 -19.40 -7.78 -10.75
CA VAL A 340 -20.17 -6.77 -11.52
C VAL A 340 -21.65 -7.19 -11.67
N ALA A 341 -21.89 -8.45 -12.00
CA ALA A 341 -23.24 -8.98 -12.09
C ALA A 341 -23.97 -8.93 -10.74
N HIS A 342 -23.28 -9.28 -9.66
CA HIS A 342 -23.82 -9.25 -8.29
C HIS A 342 -24.15 -7.83 -7.83
N LEU A 343 -23.27 -6.85 -8.06
CA LEU A 343 -23.48 -5.43 -7.73
C LEU A 343 -24.72 -4.85 -8.44
N LYS A 344 -24.88 -5.17 -9.71
CA LYS A 344 -26.06 -4.72 -10.51
C LYS A 344 -27.37 -5.34 -10.04
N ALA A 345 -27.34 -6.60 -9.60
CA ALA A 345 -28.51 -7.31 -9.11
C ALA A 345 -28.88 -6.94 -7.64
N ASN A 346 -27.95 -6.45 -6.85
CA ASN A 346 -28.09 -6.17 -5.43
C ASN A 346 -27.66 -4.73 -5.10
N PRO A 347 -28.54 -3.73 -5.25
CA PRO A 347 -28.19 -2.31 -5.05
C PRO A 347 -27.75 -1.94 -3.61
N GLU A 348 -28.13 -2.74 -2.61
CA GLU A 348 -27.73 -2.54 -1.22
C GLU A 348 -26.36 -3.15 -0.90
N PHE A 349 -25.93 -4.16 -1.66
CA PHE A 349 -24.58 -4.73 -1.57
C PHE A 349 -23.56 -3.73 -2.07
N ARG A 350 -22.43 -3.64 -1.39
CA ARG A 350 -21.37 -2.66 -1.73
C ARG A 350 -20.01 -3.31 -1.75
N CYS A 351 -19.08 -2.72 -2.51
CA CYS A 351 -17.70 -3.14 -2.43
C CYS A 351 -16.75 -1.96 -2.36
N GLY A 352 -15.54 -2.22 -1.82
CA GLY A 352 -14.39 -1.34 -1.84
C GLY A 352 -13.18 -2.09 -2.41
N LEU A 353 -12.65 -1.64 -3.54
CA LEU A 353 -11.57 -2.31 -4.27
C LEU A 353 -10.39 -1.37 -4.46
N ASP A 354 -9.19 -1.84 -4.11
CA ASP A 354 -7.92 -1.17 -4.43
C ASP A 354 -7.14 -1.94 -5.53
N VAL A 355 -7.65 -3.12 -5.93
CA VAL A 355 -7.01 -4.03 -6.88
C VAL A 355 -8.04 -4.65 -7.81
N PHE A 356 -7.63 -4.98 -9.05
CA PHE A 356 -8.50 -5.47 -10.12
C PHE A 356 -7.92 -6.73 -10.75
N GLU A 357 -8.79 -7.53 -11.39
CA GLU A 357 -8.41 -8.84 -11.94
C GLU A 357 -7.38 -8.71 -13.07
N ASP A 358 -7.56 -7.74 -13.96
CA ASP A 358 -6.74 -7.52 -15.16
C ASP A 358 -5.97 -6.18 -15.10
N GLU A 359 -5.45 -5.76 -13.93
CA GLU A 359 -4.74 -4.49 -13.82
C GLU A 359 -3.77 -4.24 -15.00
N PRO A 360 -3.80 -3.06 -15.63
CA PRO A 360 -4.46 -1.82 -15.18
C PRO A 360 -5.95 -1.71 -15.56
N ASP A 361 -6.51 -2.64 -16.27
CA ASP A 361 -7.90 -2.61 -16.71
C ASP A 361 -8.84 -3.20 -15.64
N MET A 362 -10.09 -2.75 -15.68
CA MET A 362 -11.20 -3.29 -14.90
C MET A 362 -12.15 -4.06 -15.83
N LYS A 363 -12.85 -5.07 -15.30
CA LYS A 363 -13.89 -5.75 -16.09
C LYS A 363 -15.00 -4.77 -16.50
N PRO A 364 -15.55 -4.92 -17.72
CA PRO A 364 -16.60 -4.03 -18.24
C PRO A 364 -17.80 -3.91 -17.30
N GLY A 365 -18.18 -2.66 -17.02
CA GLY A 365 -19.34 -2.32 -16.20
C GLY A 365 -19.06 -2.16 -14.71
N LEU A 366 -17.84 -2.42 -14.22
CA LEU A 366 -17.50 -2.14 -12.82
C LEU A 366 -17.51 -0.65 -12.52
N ALA A 367 -16.95 0.17 -13.41
CA ALA A 367 -16.94 1.62 -13.29
C ALA A 367 -18.34 2.25 -13.27
N ASP A 368 -19.34 1.56 -13.81
CA ASP A 368 -20.72 2.00 -13.85
C ASP A 368 -21.52 1.61 -12.60
N CYS A 369 -20.94 0.85 -11.67
CA CYS A 369 -21.59 0.41 -10.44
C CYS A 369 -21.48 1.50 -9.36
N PRO A 370 -22.54 2.24 -9.00
CA PRO A 370 -22.48 3.31 -8.01
C PRO A 370 -22.22 2.78 -6.59
N ASN A 371 -22.48 1.50 -6.35
CA ASN A 371 -22.23 0.79 -5.10
C ASN A 371 -20.81 0.19 -5.01
N ALA A 372 -19.91 0.53 -5.93
CA ALA A 372 -18.49 0.21 -5.88
C ALA A 372 -17.65 1.44 -5.56
N VAL A 373 -16.77 1.35 -4.56
CA VAL A 373 -15.67 2.30 -4.32
C VAL A 373 -14.42 1.69 -4.89
N ILE A 374 -13.77 2.37 -5.84
CA ILE A 374 -12.61 1.86 -6.59
C ILE A 374 -11.42 2.80 -6.46
N LEU A 375 -10.23 2.26 -6.16
CA LEU A 375 -8.97 2.98 -5.99
C LEU A 375 -7.89 2.37 -6.88
N PRO A 376 -6.92 3.15 -7.39
CA PRO A 376 -5.94 2.70 -8.38
C PRO A 376 -4.68 2.08 -7.72
N HIS A 377 -4.84 1.03 -6.92
CA HIS A 377 -3.76 0.28 -6.23
C HIS A 377 -2.87 1.21 -5.39
N ILE A 378 -3.49 1.92 -4.46
CA ILE A 378 -2.81 2.90 -3.60
C ILE A 378 -2.71 2.48 -2.13
N ALA A 379 -2.97 1.23 -1.79
CA ALA A 379 -2.98 0.77 -0.40
C ALA A 379 -1.67 1.02 0.36
N SER A 380 -0.53 1.09 -0.33
CA SER A 380 0.77 1.44 0.26
C SER A 380 1.15 2.92 0.10
N ALA A 381 0.29 3.79 -0.42
CA ALA A 381 0.66 5.13 -0.89
C ALA A 381 0.74 6.18 0.22
N SER A 382 1.56 5.97 1.24
CA SER A 382 2.05 7.03 2.11
C SER A 382 3.53 7.33 1.82
N LEU A 383 3.99 8.55 2.12
CA LEU A 383 5.39 8.94 1.92
C LEU A 383 6.33 8.06 2.76
N TRP A 384 5.97 7.81 4.01
CA TRP A 384 6.74 6.97 4.92
C TRP A 384 6.80 5.53 4.40
N THR A 385 5.67 4.94 4.06
CA THR A 385 5.59 3.55 3.60
C THR A 385 6.34 3.34 2.29
N ARG A 386 6.07 4.15 1.27
CA ARG A 386 6.72 3.99 -0.03
C ARG A 386 8.21 4.33 0.01
N GLY A 387 8.62 5.29 0.83
CA GLY A 387 10.03 5.55 1.12
C GLY A 387 10.70 4.39 1.87
N GLY A 388 10.01 3.79 2.82
CA GLY A 388 10.46 2.60 3.53
C GLY A 388 10.58 1.37 2.62
N MET A 389 9.59 1.11 1.77
CA MET A 389 9.67 0.06 0.74
C MET A 389 10.89 0.25 -0.17
N ALA A 390 11.14 1.49 -0.62
CA ALA A 390 12.30 1.81 -1.45
C ALA A 390 13.61 1.52 -0.71
N THR A 391 13.67 1.86 0.57
CA THR A 391 14.83 1.58 1.43
C THR A 391 15.06 0.08 1.61
N LEU A 392 14.00 -0.71 1.84
CA LEU A 392 14.12 -2.18 1.93
C LEU A 392 14.57 -2.80 0.61
N ALA A 393 14.01 -2.36 -0.53
CA ALA A 393 14.41 -2.86 -1.83
C ALA A 393 15.89 -2.55 -2.13
N ALA A 394 16.33 -1.33 -1.83
CA ALA A 394 17.72 -0.92 -1.97
C ALA A 394 18.65 -1.70 -1.02
N SER A 395 18.22 -1.95 0.22
CA SER A 395 18.98 -2.71 1.21
C SER A 395 19.13 -4.18 0.82
N ASN A 396 18.11 -4.80 0.19
CA ASN A 396 18.22 -6.14 -0.39
C ASN A 396 19.32 -6.17 -1.47
N VAL A 397 19.25 -5.27 -2.45
CA VAL A 397 20.23 -5.22 -3.54
C VAL A 397 21.64 -4.91 -3.02
N ALA A 398 21.80 -3.87 -2.21
CA ALA A 398 23.09 -3.50 -1.64
C ALA A 398 23.66 -4.63 -0.77
N GLY A 399 22.82 -5.25 0.08
CA GLY A 399 23.22 -6.35 0.95
C GLY A 399 23.71 -7.56 0.17
N LEU A 400 23.01 -7.94 -0.90
CA LEU A 400 23.41 -9.04 -1.79
C LEU A 400 24.76 -8.74 -2.48
N LEU A 401 24.97 -7.52 -2.97
CA LEU A 401 26.22 -7.10 -3.61
C LEU A 401 27.39 -7.07 -2.63
N GLN A 402 27.14 -6.74 -1.36
CA GLN A 402 28.13 -6.76 -0.26
C GLN A 402 28.24 -8.14 0.43
N LYS A 403 27.45 -9.14 0.02
CA LYS A 403 27.40 -10.49 0.62
C LYS A 403 27.00 -10.47 2.10
N TYR A 404 26.08 -9.58 2.46
CA TYR A 404 25.52 -9.57 3.81
C TYR A 404 24.54 -10.74 4.00
N PRO A 405 24.38 -11.25 5.22
CA PRO A 405 23.42 -12.31 5.52
C PRO A 405 21.98 -11.84 5.32
N VAL A 406 21.05 -12.78 5.21
CA VAL A 406 19.63 -12.50 5.29
C VAL A 406 19.29 -12.12 6.74
N TYR A 407 18.44 -11.11 6.90
CA TYR A 407 18.01 -10.63 8.21
C TYR A 407 17.11 -11.68 8.88
N ASP A 408 17.35 -11.95 10.15
CA ASP A 408 16.70 -13.00 10.93
C ASP A 408 15.44 -12.56 11.67
N SER A 409 15.10 -11.26 11.58
CA SER A 409 13.91 -10.69 12.22
C SER A 409 12.85 -10.27 11.22
N GLN A 410 11.59 -10.34 11.64
CA GLN A 410 10.46 -9.79 10.89
C GLN A 410 10.27 -8.27 11.10
N ASP A 411 10.91 -7.70 12.11
CA ASP A 411 10.93 -6.27 12.35
C ASP A 411 11.91 -5.58 11.42
N VAL A 412 11.38 -4.92 10.39
CA VAL A 412 12.17 -4.19 9.39
C VAL A 412 12.36 -2.71 9.72
N LEU A 413 11.80 -2.23 10.82
CA LEU A 413 11.93 -0.82 11.24
C LEU A 413 13.38 -0.36 11.37
N PRO A 414 14.35 -1.18 11.84
CA PRO A 414 15.76 -0.78 11.89
C PRO A 414 16.36 -0.36 10.54
N PHE A 415 15.80 -0.79 9.41
CA PHE A 415 16.23 -0.34 8.08
C PHE A 415 15.62 1.00 7.67
N VAL A 416 14.37 1.26 8.06
CA VAL A 416 13.56 2.41 7.60
C VAL A 416 13.65 3.60 8.54
N ASP A 417 13.64 3.35 9.85
CA ASP A 417 13.71 4.36 10.90
C ASP A 417 15.07 4.36 11.59
N GLY A 418 15.38 5.47 12.25
CA GLY A 418 16.61 5.63 12.99
C GLY A 418 17.81 6.10 12.16
N PRO A 419 18.96 6.27 12.80
CA PRO A 419 20.16 6.81 12.16
C PRO A 419 20.71 5.88 11.07
N PHE A 420 21.02 6.43 9.92
CA PHE A 420 21.56 5.67 8.77
C PHE A 420 22.81 4.84 9.14
N ALA A 421 23.69 5.38 9.98
CA ALA A 421 24.91 4.68 10.42
C ALA A 421 24.65 3.43 11.28
N GLN A 422 23.44 3.26 11.82
CA GLN A 422 23.04 2.12 12.65
C GLN A 422 22.21 1.09 11.89
N MET A 423 21.96 1.31 10.59
CA MET A 423 21.18 0.39 9.77
C MET A 423 21.84 -1.00 9.72
N PRO A 424 21.06 -2.09 9.85
CA PRO A 424 21.60 -3.44 9.82
C PRO A 424 22.36 -3.74 8.52
N LYS A 425 23.53 -4.39 8.65
CA LYS A 425 24.28 -4.93 7.51
C LYS A 425 23.75 -6.32 7.15
N ALA A 426 22.53 -6.34 6.60
CA ALA A 426 21.82 -7.55 6.24
C ALA A 426 20.90 -7.27 5.04
N CYS A 427 20.41 -8.35 4.39
CA CYS A 427 19.35 -8.27 3.38
C CYS A 427 18.00 -8.38 4.10
N PRO A 428 17.14 -7.35 4.08
CA PRO A 428 15.88 -7.34 4.82
C PRO A 428 14.96 -8.55 4.58
N SER A 429 14.87 -8.97 3.31
CA SER A 429 14.00 -10.10 2.95
C SER A 429 14.38 -10.67 1.59
N ILE A 430 14.73 -11.94 1.54
CA ILE A 430 15.04 -12.70 0.32
C ILE A 430 14.11 -13.91 0.22
N VAL A 431 13.24 -13.90 -0.78
CA VAL A 431 12.15 -14.87 -0.96
C VAL A 431 12.67 -16.31 -1.17
N ASN A 432 13.70 -16.46 -2.00
CA ASN A 432 14.30 -17.73 -2.37
C ASN A 432 15.65 -18.03 -1.66
N ALA A 433 15.88 -17.40 -0.50
CA ALA A 433 17.11 -17.57 0.26
C ALA A 433 17.41 -19.03 0.56
N LYS A 434 16.40 -19.77 1.02
CA LYS A 434 16.50 -21.19 1.40
C LYS A 434 16.91 -22.09 0.22
N ASP A 435 16.33 -21.82 -0.95
CA ASP A 435 16.60 -22.59 -2.18
C ASP A 435 18.00 -22.30 -2.74
N LEU A 436 18.56 -21.14 -2.40
CA LEU A 436 19.93 -20.73 -2.79
C LEU A 436 20.97 -21.03 -1.71
N GLY A 437 20.59 -21.64 -0.58
CA GLY A 437 21.51 -21.98 0.51
C GLY A 437 22.09 -20.76 1.25
N MET A 438 21.30 -19.69 1.40
CA MET A 438 21.68 -18.43 2.05
C MET A 438 21.20 -18.40 3.50
#